data_fa80da7e78e568a38eca9510503390aa
#
_entry.id   fa80da7e78e568a38eca9510503390aa
#
_cell.length_a   1.000
_cell.length_b   1.000
_cell.length_c   1.000
_cell.angle_alpha   90.00
_cell.angle_beta   90.00
_cell.angle_gamma   90.00
#
_symmetry.space_group_name_H-M   'P 1'
#
loop_
_entity.id
_entity.type
_entity.pdbx_description
1 polymer ?
#
loop_
_entity_poly.entity_id
_entity_poly.type
_entity_poly.pdbx_seq_one_letter_code
_entity_poly.pdbx_strand_id
1 'polypeptide(L)'
;PGVAFMLPTLIETHAVLWAAETVGYAVPINFLLQPDHIRGLLEASDARILVTFGPHPQLDIWEKSLELKRQMPDLTVVRVVPPGTPSVDGVIDFFVEIGDYPSDRLVFGTPGRGDDVAAYFHTGGTTGVPKLAAHSHNGQLTAAFGCAALMNLGPDDVATGTLPMFHVAGTILLGISTFLAGS
;
A
#
# COMPACT_ATOMS: atom_id res chain seq x y z
N PRO A 1 -10.15 -8.15 4.69
CA PRO A 1 -9.43 -8.50 3.46
C PRO A 1 -8.03 -7.87 3.46
N GLY A 2 -7.06 -8.56 2.82
CA GLY A 2 -5.72 -8.04 2.60
C GLY A 2 -5.62 -7.35 1.25
N VAL A 3 -5.09 -6.13 1.24
CA VAL A 3 -4.81 -5.36 0.04
C VAL A 3 -3.31 -5.11 -0.07
N ALA A 4 -2.68 -5.77 -1.03
CA ALA A 4 -1.28 -5.51 -1.36
C ALA A 4 -1.16 -4.37 -2.37
N PHE A 5 -0.04 -3.66 -2.33
CA PHE A 5 0.26 -2.69 -3.36
C PHE A 5 1.74 -2.65 -3.75
N MET A 6 1.97 -2.45 -5.03
CA MET A 6 3.27 -2.18 -5.66
C MET A 6 3.18 -0.83 -6.39
N LEU A 7 3.35 0.23 -5.64
CA LEU A 7 3.21 1.60 -6.13
C LEU A 7 4.45 2.43 -5.81
N PRO A 8 4.89 3.32 -6.71
CA PRO A 8 5.80 4.39 -6.34
C PRO A 8 5.17 5.31 -5.29
N THR A 9 5.92 6.28 -4.75
CA THR A 9 5.35 7.29 -3.84
C THR A 9 4.50 8.28 -4.63
N LEU A 10 3.19 8.07 -4.61
CA LEU A 10 2.15 8.85 -5.29
C LEU A 10 1.06 9.23 -4.29
N ILE A 11 0.20 10.16 -4.65
CA ILE A 11 -1.02 10.48 -3.87
C ILE A 11 -1.90 9.23 -3.74
N GLU A 12 -2.06 8.47 -4.82
CA GLU A 12 -2.82 7.23 -4.86
C GLU A 12 -2.26 6.17 -3.93
N THR A 13 -0.95 6.15 -3.68
CA THR A 13 -0.31 5.21 -2.75
C THR A 13 -0.76 5.46 -1.31
N HIS A 14 -0.88 6.72 -0.91
CA HIS A 14 -1.45 7.09 0.40
C HIS A 14 -2.92 6.73 0.48
N ALA A 15 -3.70 7.03 -0.55
CA ALA A 15 -5.12 6.68 -0.60
C ALA A 15 -5.33 5.16 -0.50
N VAL A 16 -4.55 4.37 -1.23
CA VAL A 16 -4.61 2.90 -1.19
C VAL A 16 -4.21 2.36 0.18
N LEU A 17 -3.15 2.90 0.79
CA LEU A 17 -2.72 2.50 2.14
C LEU A 17 -3.86 2.66 3.14
N TRP A 18 -4.41 3.87 3.23
CA TRP A 18 -5.45 4.17 4.23
C TRP A 18 -6.78 3.47 3.93
N ALA A 19 -7.15 3.35 2.65
CA ALA A 19 -8.31 2.55 2.28
C ALA A 19 -8.15 1.09 2.71
N ALA A 20 -6.99 0.48 2.43
CA ALA A 20 -6.70 -0.89 2.81
C ALA A 20 -6.75 -1.10 4.33
N GLU A 21 -6.14 -0.20 5.09
CA GLU A 21 -6.16 -0.23 6.56
C GLU A 21 -7.58 0.00 7.14
N THR A 22 -8.42 0.76 6.43
CA THR A 22 -9.81 1.01 6.87
C THR A 22 -10.70 -0.22 6.68
N VAL A 23 -10.52 -1.01 5.59
CA VAL A 23 -11.37 -2.16 5.28
C VAL A 23 -10.80 -3.49 5.74
N GLY A 24 -9.52 -3.52 6.14
CA GLY A 24 -8.80 -4.73 6.53
C GLY A 24 -7.36 -4.42 6.87
N TYR A 25 -6.42 -4.84 6.05
CA TYR A 25 -5.00 -4.54 6.27
C TYR A 25 -4.26 -4.30 4.94
N ALA A 26 -3.26 -3.44 5.01
CA ALA A 26 -2.36 -3.14 3.91
C ALA A 26 -1.16 -4.11 3.88
N VAL A 27 -0.69 -4.43 2.68
CA VAL A 27 0.56 -5.18 2.47
C VAL A 27 1.42 -4.41 1.47
N PRO A 28 2.19 -3.42 1.94
CA PRO A 28 3.13 -2.68 1.10
C PRO A 28 4.24 -3.61 0.60
N ILE A 29 4.39 -3.76 -0.71
CA ILE A 29 5.37 -4.66 -1.31
C ILE A 29 6.44 -3.88 -2.05
N ASN A 30 7.70 -4.18 -1.78
CA ASN A 30 8.82 -3.68 -2.55
C ASN A 30 8.77 -4.22 -3.98
N PHE A 31 8.42 -3.38 -4.93
CA PHE A 31 8.30 -3.72 -6.34
C PHE A 31 9.64 -4.03 -7.02
N LEU A 32 10.78 -3.78 -6.35
CA LEU A 32 12.10 -4.17 -6.85
C LEU A 32 12.41 -5.66 -6.62
N LEU A 33 11.59 -6.37 -5.83
CA LEU A 33 11.72 -7.80 -5.61
C LEU A 33 11.38 -8.59 -6.89
N GLN A 34 11.88 -9.84 -6.94
CA GLN A 34 11.54 -10.76 -8.02
C GLN A 34 10.10 -11.31 -7.87
N PRO A 35 9.42 -11.66 -8.98
CA PRO A 35 8.03 -12.13 -8.95
C PRO A 35 7.75 -13.28 -7.95
N ASP A 36 8.64 -14.26 -7.87
CA ASP A 36 8.49 -15.39 -6.92
C ASP A 36 8.51 -14.95 -5.46
N HIS A 37 9.34 -13.94 -5.13
CA HIS A 37 9.35 -13.35 -3.79
C HIS A 37 8.05 -12.60 -3.50
N ILE A 38 7.57 -11.82 -4.46
CA ILE A 38 6.33 -11.06 -4.35
C ILE A 38 5.16 -12.02 -4.17
N ARG A 39 5.11 -13.11 -4.96
CA ARG A 39 4.11 -14.17 -4.82
C ARG A 39 4.12 -14.76 -3.41
N GLY A 40 5.30 -15.12 -2.90
CA GLY A 40 5.42 -15.63 -1.52
C GLY A 40 4.91 -14.65 -0.46
N LEU A 41 5.08 -13.33 -0.64
CA LEU A 41 4.53 -12.32 0.26
C LEU A 41 3.00 -12.23 0.16
N LEU A 42 2.43 -12.30 -1.05
CA LEU A 42 0.99 -12.34 -1.28
C LEU A 42 0.35 -13.58 -0.62
N GLU A 43 0.96 -14.76 -0.81
CA GLU A 43 0.51 -16.01 -0.19
C GLU A 43 0.62 -15.96 1.34
N ALA A 44 1.76 -15.50 1.89
CA ALA A 44 1.98 -15.42 3.33
C ALA A 44 1.06 -14.41 4.04
N SER A 45 0.65 -13.35 3.33
CA SER A 45 -0.27 -12.35 3.87
C SER A 45 -1.73 -12.64 3.58
N ASP A 46 -2.06 -13.67 2.81
CA ASP A 46 -3.41 -13.93 2.26
C ASP A 46 -4.04 -12.71 1.56
N ALA A 47 -3.20 -11.87 0.93
CA ALA A 47 -3.69 -10.73 0.17
C ALA A 47 -4.25 -11.20 -1.18
N ARG A 48 -5.49 -10.82 -1.48
CA ARG A 48 -6.21 -11.20 -2.69
C ARG A 48 -6.43 -10.05 -3.67
N ILE A 49 -6.06 -8.86 -3.26
CA ILE A 49 -6.11 -7.64 -4.08
C ILE A 49 -4.70 -7.10 -4.20
N LEU A 50 -4.26 -6.85 -5.42
CA LEU A 50 -2.99 -6.20 -5.73
C LEU A 50 -3.26 -4.89 -6.46
N VAL A 51 -2.94 -3.77 -5.82
CA VAL A 51 -2.95 -2.46 -6.47
C VAL A 51 -1.56 -2.21 -7.06
N THR A 52 -1.49 -1.90 -8.35
CA THR A 52 -0.25 -1.83 -9.10
C THR A 52 -0.16 -0.57 -9.95
N PHE A 53 1.04 -0.24 -10.41
CA PHE A 53 1.33 0.91 -11.25
C PHE A 53 1.77 0.48 -12.64
N GLY A 54 1.38 1.26 -13.63
CA GLY A 54 1.94 1.08 -14.98
C GLY A 54 0.91 0.76 -16.06
N PRO A 55 1.37 0.55 -17.30
CA PRO A 55 2.77 0.41 -17.72
C PRO A 55 3.61 1.70 -17.58
N HIS A 56 4.91 1.54 -17.34
CA HIS A 56 5.83 2.66 -17.23
C HIS A 56 7.19 2.30 -17.86
N PRO A 57 7.82 3.18 -18.67
CA PRO A 57 9.00 2.82 -19.46
C PRO A 57 10.27 2.48 -18.65
N GLN A 58 10.32 2.86 -17.38
CA GLN A 58 11.49 2.66 -16.52
C GLN A 58 11.22 1.71 -15.34
N LEU A 59 9.98 1.24 -15.17
CA LEU A 59 9.59 0.39 -14.04
C LEU A 59 8.88 -0.86 -14.57
N ASP A 60 9.33 -2.02 -14.17
CA ASP A 60 8.79 -3.34 -14.56
C ASP A 60 7.64 -3.82 -13.63
N ILE A 61 7.01 -2.87 -12.90
CA ILE A 61 5.94 -3.18 -11.93
C ILE A 61 4.75 -3.83 -12.63
N TRP A 62 4.38 -3.31 -13.79
CA TRP A 62 3.24 -3.79 -14.56
C TRP A 62 3.46 -5.21 -15.09
N GLU A 63 4.62 -5.48 -15.67
CA GLU A 63 5.00 -6.77 -16.20
C GLU A 63 4.99 -7.85 -15.11
N LYS A 64 5.54 -7.53 -13.93
CA LYS A 64 5.50 -8.38 -12.73
C LYS A 64 4.05 -8.65 -12.29
N SER A 65 3.20 -7.64 -12.32
CA SER A 65 1.79 -7.79 -11.91
C SER A 65 1.01 -8.70 -12.85
N LEU A 66 1.26 -8.61 -14.15
CA LEU A 66 0.67 -9.52 -15.14
C LEU A 66 1.17 -10.96 -14.97
N GLU A 67 2.44 -11.14 -14.63
CA GLU A 67 3.00 -12.46 -14.33
C GLU A 67 2.35 -13.06 -13.08
N LEU A 68 2.24 -12.28 -12.00
CA LEU A 68 1.56 -12.69 -10.77
C LEU A 68 0.09 -13.05 -11.02
N LYS A 69 -0.62 -12.27 -11.81
CA LYS A 69 -2.02 -12.56 -12.19
C LYS A 69 -2.16 -13.89 -12.91
N ARG A 70 -1.21 -14.25 -13.79
CA ARG A 70 -1.20 -15.56 -14.47
C ARG A 70 -0.92 -16.72 -13.52
N GLN A 71 -0.04 -16.52 -12.53
CA GLN A 71 0.31 -17.54 -11.53
C GLN A 71 -0.75 -17.67 -10.43
N MET A 72 -1.52 -16.62 -10.17
CA MET A 72 -2.54 -16.51 -9.13
C MET A 72 -3.87 -16.05 -9.76
N PRO A 73 -4.65 -16.94 -10.40
CA PRO A 73 -5.86 -16.56 -11.13
C PRO A 73 -6.90 -15.82 -10.28
N ASP A 74 -6.97 -16.13 -8.98
CA ASP A 74 -7.90 -15.52 -8.02
C ASP A 74 -7.44 -14.13 -7.53
N LEU A 75 -6.23 -13.68 -7.93
CA LEU A 75 -5.73 -12.36 -7.57
C LEU A 75 -6.49 -11.27 -8.35
N THR A 76 -7.16 -10.39 -7.63
CA THR A 76 -7.75 -9.18 -8.22
C THR A 76 -6.65 -8.13 -8.41
N VAL A 77 -6.47 -7.67 -9.64
CA VAL A 77 -5.49 -6.64 -9.96
C VAL A 77 -6.21 -5.32 -10.23
N VAL A 78 -5.82 -4.29 -9.49
CA VAL A 78 -6.28 -2.91 -9.67
C VAL A 78 -5.09 -2.07 -10.17
N ARG A 79 -5.27 -1.39 -11.28
CA ARG A 79 -4.19 -0.67 -11.96
C ARG A 79 -4.35 0.85 -11.80
N VAL A 80 -3.30 1.49 -11.28
CA VAL A 80 -3.17 2.95 -11.26
C VAL A 80 -2.45 3.40 -12.54
N VAL A 81 -3.19 4.08 -13.42
CA VAL A 81 -2.69 4.60 -14.71
C VAL A 81 -3.36 5.94 -15.02
N PRO A 82 -2.75 6.81 -15.85
CA PRO A 82 -3.40 8.04 -16.27
C PRO A 82 -4.76 7.78 -16.91
N PRO A 83 -5.77 8.65 -16.68
CA PRO A 83 -7.06 8.55 -17.35
C PRO A 83 -6.91 8.51 -18.89
N GLY A 84 -7.73 7.69 -19.54
CA GLY A 84 -7.69 7.51 -21.00
C GLY A 84 -6.70 6.44 -21.47
N THR A 85 -5.96 5.80 -20.56
CA THR A 85 -5.16 4.62 -20.90
C THR A 85 -6.10 3.47 -21.31
N PRO A 86 -5.83 2.73 -22.41
CA PRO A 86 -6.67 1.61 -22.82
C PRO A 86 -6.82 0.57 -21.70
N SER A 87 -8.05 0.10 -21.48
CA SER A 87 -8.34 -0.92 -20.50
C SER A 87 -7.68 -2.26 -20.84
N VAL A 88 -7.45 -3.08 -19.83
CA VAL A 88 -6.90 -4.43 -19.96
C VAL A 88 -7.91 -5.42 -19.40
N ASP A 89 -8.21 -6.45 -20.17
CA ASP A 89 -9.20 -7.46 -19.78
C ASP A 89 -8.81 -8.15 -18.45
N GLY A 90 -9.79 -8.27 -17.55
CA GLY A 90 -9.60 -8.86 -16.23
C GLY A 90 -8.80 -8.00 -15.24
N VAL A 91 -8.57 -6.71 -15.55
CA VAL A 91 -7.92 -5.73 -14.68
C VAL A 91 -8.85 -4.56 -14.41
N ILE A 92 -8.90 -4.10 -13.17
CA ILE A 92 -9.69 -2.95 -12.74
C ILE A 92 -8.83 -1.70 -12.86
N ASP A 93 -9.35 -0.67 -13.54
CA ASP A 93 -8.68 0.64 -13.62
C ASP A 93 -9.12 1.51 -12.43
N PHE A 94 -8.16 1.89 -11.58
CA PHE A 94 -8.39 2.60 -10.32
C PHE A 94 -9.26 3.86 -10.50
N PHE A 95 -8.91 4.74 -11.44
CA PHE A 95 -9.63 6.01 -11.64
C PHE A 95 -11.02 5.84 -12.27
N VAL A 96 -11.25 4.74 -12.98
CA VAL A 96 -12.59 4.43 -13.48
C VAL A 96 -13.48 3.96 -12.34
N GLU A 97 -12.98 3.00 -11.54
CA GLU A 97 -13.75 2.39 -10.47
C GLU A 97 -14.11 3.37 -9.36
N ILE A 98 -13.15 4.18 -8.88
CA ILE A 98 -13.42 5.11 -7.78
C ILE A 98 -14.45 6.19 -8.13
N GLY A 99 -14.67 6.48 -9.42
CA GLY A 99 -15.66 7.45 -9.88
C GLY A 99 -17.11 7.06 -9.55
N ASP A 100 -17.37 5.77 -9.34
CA ASP A 100 -18.70 5.25 -9.02
C ASP A 100 -19.04 5.28 -7.53
N TYR A 101 -18.11 5.72 -6.68
CA TYR A 101 -18.28 5.76 -5.23
C TYR A 101 -18.40 7.20 -4.69
N PRO A 102 -19.20 7.44 -3.63
CA PRO A 102 -19.29 8.75 -3.01
C PRO A 102 -17.96 9.14 -2.35
N SER A 103 -17.59 10.42 -2.45
CA SER A 103 -16.35 10.97 -1.88
C SER A 103 -16.52 11.53 -0.46
N ASP A 104 -17.76 11.57 0.06
CA ASP A 104 -18.13 12.24 1.31
C ASP A 104 -18.43 11.28 2.47
N ARG A 105 -18.48 9.99 2.21
CA ARG A 105 -18.78 8.95 3.22
C ARG A 105 -18.22 7.60 2.87
N LEU A 106 -17.98 6.78 3.87
CA LEU A 106 -17.73 5.35 3.70
C LEU A 106 -19.03 4.63 3.32
N VAL A 107 -18.95 3.71 2.34
CA VAL A 107 -20.10 2.91 1.87
C VAL A 107 -20.16 1.52 2.49
N PHE A 108 -19.26 1.21 3.41
CA PHE A 108 -19.18 -0.06 4.14
C PHE A 108 -19.16 0.22 5.66
N GLY A 109 -19.21 -0.85 6.42
CA GLY A 109 -19.40 -0.79 7.87
C GLY A 109 -18.31 -0.08 8.67
N THR A 110 -18.32 -0.28 9.96
CA THR A 110 -17.41 0.39 10.91
C THR A 110 -15.96 0.01 10.63
N PRO A 111 -15.04 1.00 10.62
CA PRO A 111 -13.60 0.73 10.58
C PRO A 111 -13.14 -0.19 11.72
N GLY A 112 -11.99 -0.84 11.53
CA GLY A 112 -11.38 -1.72 12.50
C GLY A 112 -11.08 -1.06 13.85
N ARG A 113 -10.68 -1.87 14.82
CA ARG A 113 -10.29 -1.42 16.17
C ARG A 113 -8.82 -1.05 16.19
N GLY A 114 -8.40 -0.22 17.13
CA GLY A 114 -6.99 0.17 17.28
C GLY A 114 -6.00 -0.99 17.42
N ASP A 115 -6.43 -2.12 17.96
CA ASP A 115 -5.59 -3.31 18.17
C ASP A 115 -5.65 -4.30 16.97
N ASP A 116 -6.53 -4.08 16.01
CA ASP A 116 -6.56 -4.88 14.80
C ASP A 116 -5.30 -4.61 13.94
N VAL A 117 -4.91 -5.61 13.16
CA VAL A 117 -3.78 -5.47 12.24
C VAL A 117 -4.15 -4.48 11.15
N ALA A 118 -3.38 -3.39 11.05
CA ALA A 118 -3.50 -2.38 10.01
C ALA A 118 -2.62 -2.72 8.79
N ALA A 119 -1.39 -3.21 9.01
CA ALA A 119 -0.50 -3.54 7.91
C ALA A 119 0.44 -4.69 8.24
N TYR A 120 0.87 -5.39 7.18
CA TYR A 120 1.99 -6.33 7.20
C TYR A 120 3.14 -5.78 6.38
N PHE A 121 4.25 -5.44 7.02
CA PHE A 121 5.48 -5.05 6.32
C PHE A 121 6.42 -6.25 6.19
N HIS A 122 6.95 -6.46 4.99
CA HIS A 122 7.95 -7.52 4.81
C HIS A 122 9.29 -7.09 5.40
N THR A 123 9.96 -8.03 6.05
CA THR A 123 11.30 -7.81 6.60
C THR A 123 12.36 -8.25 5.59
N GLY A 124 13.52 -7.61 5.60
CA GLY A 124 14.66 -7.95 4.74
C GLY A 124 15.29 -9.28 5.10
N GLY A 125 14.54 -10.39 4.97
CA GLY A 125 15.03 -11.74 5.23
C GLY A 125 15.95 -12.23 4.11
N THR A 126 17.22 -12.50 4.43
CA THR A 126 18.21 -13.11 3.50
C THR A 126 18.03 -14.63 3.36
N THR A 127 17.08 -15.25 4.05
CA THR A 127 16.97 -16.71 4.24
C THR A 127 15.83 -17.38 3.46
N GLY A 128 15.33 -16.77 2.39
CA GLY A 128 14.47 -17.43 1.41
C GLY A 128 12.96 -17.48 1.73
N VAL A 129 12.54 -17.47 2.98
CA VAL A 129 11.11 -17.46 3.35
C VAL A 129 10.67 -16.04 3.64
N PRO A 130 9.61 -15.52 2.97
CA PRO A 130 9.08 -14.21 3.26
C PRO A 130 8.62 -14.11 4.73
N LYS A 131 9.07 -13.07 5.42
CA LYS A 131 8.65 -12.78 6.79
C LYS A 131 7.89 -11.46 6.81
N LEU A 132 6.77 -11.45 7.52
CA LEU A 132 5.90 -10.30 7.67
C LEU A 132 5.88 -9.85 9.14
N ALA A 133 6.05 -8.54 9.34
CA ALA A 133 5.87 -7.90 10.63
C ALA A 133 4.47 -7.30 10.67
N ALA A 134 3.63 -7.76 11.60
CA ALA A 134 2.29 -7.23 11.79
C ALA A 134 2.36 -5.93 12.60
N HIS A 135 1.68 -4.90 12.11
CA HIS A 135 1.51 -3.62 12.78
C HIS A 135 0.02 -3.37 13.03
N SER A 136 -0.36 -3.09 14.27
CA SER A 136 -1.72 -2.63 14.57
C SER A 136 -1.87 -1.14 14.30
N HIS A 137 -3.12 -0.64 14.20
CA HIS A 137 -3.41 0.79 14.07
C HIS A 137 -2.77 1.57 15.24
N ASN A 138 -2.98 1.13 16.47
CA ASN A 138 -2.37 1.76 17.66
C ASN A 138 -0.85 1.74 17.62
N GLY A 139 -0.24 0.65 17.15
CA GLY A 139 1.21 0.54 16.99
C GLY A 139 1.77 1.54 15.99
N GLN A 140 1.13 1.68 14.83
CA GLN A 140 1.54 2.67 13.82
C GLN A 140 1.38 4.11 14.34
N LEU A 141 0.24 4.44 14.92
CA LEU A 141 -0.03 5.78 15.46
C LEU A 141 0.94 6.15 16.60
N THR A 142 1.24 5.21 17.51
CA THR A 142 2.19 5.43 18.60
C THR A 142 3.59 5.70 18.07
N ALA A 143 4.04 4.89 17.10
CA ALA A 143 5.35 5.08 16.48
C ALA A 143 5.42 6.42 15.70
N ALA A 144 4.38 6.74 14.94
CA ALA A 144 4.31 7.98 14.18
C ALA A 144 4.28 9.22 15.10
N PHE A 145 3.52 9.17 16.20
CA PHE A 145 3.51 10.25 17.20
C PHE A 145 4.90 10.43 17.82
N GLY A 146 5.58 9.34 18.20
CA GLY A 146 6.95 9.41 18.70
C GLY A 146 7.92 10.02 17.69
N CYS A 147 7.80 9.67 16.41
CA CYS A 147 8.61 10.26 15.33
C CYS A 147 8.33 11.75 15.16
N ALA A 148 7.06 12.15 15.13
CA ALA A 148 6.67 13.56 15.01
C ALA A 148 7.22 14.40 16.18
N ALA A 149 7.11 13.88 17.40
CA ALA A 149 7.63 14.55 18.60
C ALA A 149 9.17 14.66 18.58
N LEU A 150 9.89 13.58 18.21
CA LEU A 150 11.35 13.60 18.14
C LEU A 150 11.89 14.54 17.05
N MET A 151 11.21 14.63 15.92
CA MET A 151 11.56 15.51 14.82
C MET A 151 11.02 16.95 15.02
N ASN A 152 10.27 17.18 16.08
CA ASN A 152 9.58 18.45 16.38
C ASN A 152 8.76 18.96 15.18
N LEU A 153 8.02 18.05 14.53
CA LEU A 153 7.18 18.39 13.39
C LEU A 153 5.96 19.20 13.83
N GLY A 154 5.59 20.18 13.01
CA GLY A 154 4.41 21.01 13.20
C GLY A 154 3.76 21.43 11.87
N PRO A 155 2.66 22.19 11.93
CA PRO A 155 1.86 22.55 10.75
C PRO A 155 2.62 23.42 9.72
N ASP A 156 3.70 24.07 10.13
CA ASP A 156 4.50 24.92 9.24
C ASP A 156 5.61 24.15 8.52
N ASP A 157 5.78 22.86 8.83
CA ASP A 157 6.81 22.03 8.21
C ASP A 157 6.29 21.44 6.88
N VAL A 158 7.23 21.21 5.97
CA VAL A 158 6.99 20.52 4.70
C VAL A 158 7.91 19.30 4.61
N ALA A 159 7.34 18.13 4.65
CA ALA A 159 8.08 16.89 4.50
C ALA A 159 8.17 16.45 3.04
N THR A 160 9.36 16.00 2.63
CA THR A 160 9.58 15.41 1.30
C THR A 160 9.36 13.90 1.38
N GLY A 161 8.45 13.36 0.56
CA GLY A 161 8.16 11.93 0.48
C GLY A 161 9.25 11.13 -0.25
N THR A 162 10.50 11.20 0.21
CA THR A 162 11.67 10.60 -0.46
C THR A 162 11.88 9.13 -0.15
N LEU A 163 11.30 8.62 0.94
CA LEU A 163 11.41 7.21 1.31
C LEU A 163 10.27 6.38 0.71
N PRO A 164 10.58 5.18 0.21
CA PRO A 164 9.55 4.32 -0.39
C PRO A 164 8.50 3.91 0.63
N MET A 165 7.22 3.97 0.23
CA MET A 165 6.10 3.63 1.10
C MET A 165 5.92 2.12 1.32
N PHE A 166 6.64 1.28 0.63
CA PHE A 166 6.70 -0.15 0.97
C PHE A 166 7.59 -0.45 2.20
N HIS A 167 8.27 0.56 2.74
CA HIS A 167 9.09 0.46 3.94
C HIS A 167 8.47 1.26 5.09
N VAL A 168 8.56 0.75 6.32
CA VAL A 168 8.02 1.41 7.52
C VAL A 168 8.50 2.86 7.69
N ALA A 169 9.72 3.17 7.26
CA ALA A 169 10.23 4.54 7.33
C ALA A 169 9.49 5.49 6.37
N GLY A 170 9.12 5.04 5.18
CA GLY A 170 8.31 5.84 4.26
C GLY A 170 6.87 5.97 4.73
N THR A 171 6.28 4.87 5.21
CA THR A 171 4.88 4.86 5.63
C THR A 171 4.68 5.54 6.99
N ILE A 172 5.44 5.11 8.02
CA ILE A 172 5.20 5.54 9.41
C ILE A 172 6.00 6.80 9.72
N LEU A 173 7.34 6.75 9.50
CA LEU A 173 8.24 7.83 9.89
C LEU A 173 8.00 9.13 9.11
N LEU A 174 7.76 9.06 7.80
CA LEU A 174 7.49 10.25 6.97
C LEU A 174 6.00 10.40 6.63
N GLY A 175 5.28 9.33 6.35
CA GLY A 175 3.87 9.39 5.97
C GLY A 175 2.98 9.76 7.15
N ILE A 176 2.70 8.81 8.05
CA ILE A 176 1.72 8.99 9.13
C ILE A 176 2.15 10.10 10.10
N SER A 177 3.47 10.23 10.41
CA SER A 177 3.94 11.24 11.38
C SER A 177 3.68 12.68 10.90
N THR A 178 3.86 12.96 9.61
CA THR A 178 3.59 14.29 9.04
C THR A 178 2.10 14.61 9.05
N PHE A 179 1.26 13.63 8.72
CA PHE A 179 -0.20 13.79 8.85
C PHE A 179 -0.64 14.09 10.28
N LEU A 180 -0.09 13.39 11.28
CA LEU A 180 -0.39 13.63 12.69
C LEU A 180 0.07 15.01 13.16
N ALA A 181 1.16 15.51 12.61
CA ALA A 181 1.70 16.83 12.93
C ALA A 181 0.95 17.98 12.21
N GLY A 182 0.14 17.65 11.19
CA GLY A 182 -0.53 18.64 10.34
C GLY A 182 0.40 19.30 9.32
N SER A 183 1.55 18.64 9.02
CA SER A 183 2.58 19.14 8.09
C SER A 183 2.17 18.96 6.65
#